data_81439ddd584016bf4df6fd2ad412eca1
#
_entry.id   81439ddd584016bf4df6fd2ad412eca1
#
_cell.length_a   1.000
_cell.length_b   1.000
_cell.length_c   1.000
_cell.angle_alpha   90.00
_cell.angle_beta   90.00
_cell.angle_gamma   90.00
#
_symmetry.space_group_name_H-M   'P 1'
#
loop_
_entity.id
_entity.type
_entity.pdbx_description
1 polymer ?
#
loop_
_entity_poly.entity_id
_entity_poly.type
_entity_poly.pdbx_seq_one_letter_code
_entity_poly.pdbx_strand_id
1 'polypeptide(L)'
;MKKVCLVSLLAAACISSPAMADSTKDARVDAVLKDIGYKYEVDADGDAKLTMGGLSDGRSQLLWVNANTNILGEYESRDLWSIAYLSEQPLPDEKAKMLLEKNASYKVGSWSLKKYGSRYAAVFTVQVPANADKKAVNAVIMAVALTGDAVEKELTGKDDM
;
A
#
# COMPACT_ATOMS: atom_id res chain seq x y z
N MET A 1 2.00 -48.01 57.92
CA MET A 1 1.73 -46.57 57.68
C MET A 1 2.65 -46.10 56.55
N LYS A 2 2.13 -46.01 55.32
CA LYS A 2 2.87 -45.58 54.13
C LYS A 2 2.52 -44.12 53.87
N LYS A 3 3.52 -43.21 53.94
CA LYS A 3 3.40 -41.79 53.59
C LYS A 3 3.49 -41.62 52.07
N VAL A 4 2.44 -41.11 51.46
CA VAL A 4 2.42 -40.75 50.06
C VAL A 4 2.87 -39.29 49.98
N CYS A 5 3.99 -39.03 49.28
CA CYS A 5 4.49 -37.71 48.96
C CYS A 5 3.83 -37.24 47.67
N LEU A 6 3.01 -36.20 47.74
CA LEU A 6 2.40 -35.55 46.59
C LEU A 6 3.38 -34.53 46.03
N VAL A 7 3.93 -34.82 44.85
CA VAL A 7 4.77 -33.85 44.11
C VAL A 7 3.86 -33.00 43.21
N SER A 8 3.71 -31.73 43.58
CA SER A 8 2.95 -30.75 42.75
C SER A 8 3.88 -30.26 41.63
N LEU A 9 3.53 -30.63 40.40
CA LEU A 9 4.19 -30.14 39.17
C LEU A 9 3.57 -28.77 38.80
N LEU A 10 4.32 -27.68 39.03
CA LEU A 10 3.94 -26.35 38.56
C LEU A 10 4.32 -26.24 37.07
N ALA A 11 3.33 -26.27 36.19
CA ALA A 11 3.52 -25.99 34.78
C ALA A 11 3.55 -24.46 34.60
N ALA A 12 4.73 -23.91 34.34
CA ALA A 12 4.90 -22.51 33.92
C ALA A 12 4.43 -22.36 32.44
N ALA A 13 3.26 -21.78 32.25
CA ALA A 13 2.79 -21.39 30.92
C ALA A 13 3.60 -20.17 30.48
N CYS A 14 4.52 -20.35 29.54
CA CYS A 14 5.14 -19.24 28.82
C CYS A 14 4.09 -18.61 27.90
N ILE A 15 3.55 -17.46 28.31
CA ILE A 15 2.74 -16.60 27.47
C ILE A 15 3.73 -15.88 26.54
N SER A 16 3.92 -16.41 25.33
CA SER A 16 4.58 -15.67 24.26
C SER A 16 3.63 -14.56 23.79
N SER A 17 3.90 -13.33 24.23
CA SER A 17 3.28 -12.16 23.65
C SER A 17 3.66 -12.12 22.16
N PRO A 18 2.68 -11.90 21.24
CA PRO A 18 3.04 -11.63 19.86
C PRO A 18 3.89 -10.37 19.85
N ALA A 19 5.11 -10.45 19.31
CA ALA A 19 5.90 -9.29 19.01
C ALA A 19 5.09 -8.45 18.01
N MET A 20 4.63 -7.29 18.46
CA MET A 20 4.15 -6.24 17.57
C MET A 20 5.31 -5.96 16.63
N ALA A 21 5.13 -6.23 15.33
CA ALA A 21 6.08 -5.81 14.34
C ALA A 21 6.16 -4.28 14.46
N ASP A 22 7.32 -3.80 14.91
CA ASP A 22 7.63 -2.38 14.89
C ASP A 22 7.59 -1.98 13.42
N SER A 23 6.61 -1.15 13.03
CA SER A 23 6.47 -0.65 11.66
C SER A 23 7.62 0.33 11.42
N THR A 24 8.82 -0.21 11.17
CA THR A 24 10.03 0.57 10.99
C THR A 24 9.95 1.27 9.65
N LYS A 25 9.83 2.61 9.72
CA LYS A 25 9.99 3.52 8.61
C LYS A 25 11.28 3.20 7.83
N ASP A 26 11.17 2.87 6.55
CA ASP A 26 12.37 2.65 5.72
C ASP A 26 13.05 3.99 5.44
N ALA A 27 14.29 4.15 5.91
CA ALA A 27 15.08 5.36 5.74
C ALA A 27 15.32 5.74 4.27
N ARG A 28 15.27 4.76 3.34
CA ARG A 28 15.41 5.00 1.90
C ARG A 28 14.20 5.76 1.35
N VAL A 29 12.97 5.46 1.84
CA VAL A 29 11.75 6.19 1.47
C VAL A 29 11.85 7.63 1.94
N ASP A 30 12.22 7.85 3.20
CA ASP A 30 12.38 9.18 3.77
C ASP A 30 13.41 10.01 2.98
N ALA A 31 14.56 9.41 2.68
CA ALA A 31 15.63 10.08 1.95
C ALA A 31 15.20 10.49 0.52
N VAL A 32 14.59 9.57 -0.24
CA VAL A 32 14.20 9.83 -1.63
C VAL A 32 13.06 10.85 -1.72
N LEU A 33 12.05 10.77 -0.84
CA LEU A 33 10.94 11.72 -0.85
C LEU A 33 11.37 13.13 -0.45
N LYS A 34 12.27 13.26 0.52
CA LYS A 34 12.90 14.56 0.88
C LYS A 34 13.75 15.13 -0.24
N ASP A 35 14.54 14.31 -0.92
CA ASP A 35 15.39 14.75 -2.03
C ASP A 35 14.56 15.22 -3.25
N ILE A 36 13.37 14.63 -3.46
CA ILE A 36 12.40 15.09 -4.46
C ILE A 36 11.69 16.38 -4.00
N GLY A 37 11.49 16.56 -2.70
CA GLY A 37 10.78 17.70 -2.10
C GLY A 37 9.29 17.41 -1.82
N TYR A 38 8.86 16.16 -1.78
CA TYR A 38 7.50 15.81 -1.42
C TYR A 38 7.25 15.91 0.08
N LYS A 39 6.07 16.44 0.44
CA LYS A 39 5.51 16.35 1.79
C LYS A 39 4.72 15.05 1.90
N TYR A 40 4.86 14.35 2.99
CA TYR A 40 4.16 13.11 3.27
C TYR A 40 3.92 12.92 4.76
N GLU A 41 2.95 12.09 5.08
CA GLU A 41 2.66 11.59 6.43
C GLU A 41 3.09 10.12 6.50
N VAL A 42 3.49 9.64 7.67
CA VAL A 42 3.72 8.21 7.91
C VAL A 42 2.46 7.65 8.55
N ASP A 43 1.86 6.66 7.93
CA ASP A 43 0.65 6.02 8.47
C ASP A 43 0.98 4.95 9.53
N ALA A 44 -0.06 4.26 10.02
CA ALA A 44 0.08 3.27 11.09
C ALA A 44 0.90 2.04 10.68
N ASP A 45 0.97 1.75 9.37
CA ASP A 45 1.74 0.63 8.82
C ASP A 45 3.19 1.02 8.50
N GLY A 46 3.54 2.29 8.73
CA GLY A 46 4.86 2.86 8.45
C GLY A 46 5.04 3.36 7.01
N ASP A 47 4.00 3.26 6.18
CA ASP A 47 4.03 3.67 4.79
C ASP A 47 3.98 5.20 4.66
N ALA A 48 4.67 5.74 3.66
CA ALA A 48 4.59 7.17 3.36
C ALA A 48 3.35 7.46 2.51
N LYS A 49 2.41 8.23 3.08
CA LYS A 49 1.18 8.68 2.45
C LYS A 49 1.36 10.09 1.90
N LEU A 50 1.11 10.27 0.61
CA LEU A 50 1.18 11.54 -0.08
C LEU A 50 -0.20 11.97 -0.57
N THR A 51 -0.46 13.28 -0.55
CA THR A 51 -1.60 13.90 -1.25
C THR A 51 -1.07 14.69 -2.43
N MET A 52 -1.40 14.25 -3.64
CA MET A 52 -1.02 14.92 -4.88
C MET A 52 -2.18 15.82 -5.33
N GLY A 53 -2.00 17.13 -5.19
CA GLY A 53 -2.98 18.13 -5.61
C GLY A 53 -2.65 18.75 -6.96
N GLY A 54 -3.61 19.50 -7.51
CA GLY A 54 -3.44 20.21 -8.78
C GLY A 54 -3.40 19.28 -10.00
N LEU A 55 -4.02 18.10 -9.89
CA LEU A 55 -4.22 17.19 -11.01
C LEU A 55 -5.28 17.73 -11.98
N SER A 56 -5.75 16.92 -12.93
CA SER A 56 -6.74 17.35 -13.91
C SER A 56 -7.96 17.97 -13.23
N ASP A 57 -8.41 19.12 -13.72
CA ASP A 57 -9.55 19.88 -13.19
C ASP A 57 -9.38 20.33 -11.71
N GLY A 58 -8.13 20.45 -11.24
CA GLY A 58 -7.82 20.86 -9.85
C GLY A 58 -8.04 19.77 -8.81
N ARG A 59 -8.22 18.53 -9.24
CA ARG A 59 -8.42 17.36 -8.38
C ARG A 59 -7.17 17.00 -7.59
N SER A 60 -7.34 16.10 -6.65
CA SER A 60 -6.28 15.52 -5.85
C SER A 60 -6.30 13.99 -5.89
N GLN A 61 -5.21 13.36 -5.47
CA GLN A 61 -5.13 11.92 -5.33
C GLN A 61 -4.24 11.53 -4.17
N LEU A 62 -4.71 10.58 -3.36
CA LEU A 62 -3.91 9.93 -2.35
C LEU A 62 -3.09 8.79 -2.94
N LEU A 63 -1.84 8.69 -2.52
CA LEU A 63 -0.99 7.55 -2.84
C LEU A 63 -0.09 7.17 -1.67
N TRP A 64 0.39 5.95 -1.69
CA TRP A 64 1.29 5.39 -0.68
C TRP A 64 2.57 4.87 -1.30
N VAL A 65 3.67 5.06 -0.59
CA VAL A 65 4.96 4.44 -0.85
C VAL A 65 5.24 3.49 0.31
N ASN A 66 5.20 2.21 0.05
CA ASN A 66 5.33 1.21 1.12
C ASN A 66 6.69 1.31 1.82
N ALA A 67 6.70 1.20 3.14
CA ALA A 67 7.92 1.04 3.94
C ALA A 67 8.51 -0.36 3.71
N ASN A 68 7.67 -1.37 3.68
CA ASN A 68 8.08 -2.75 3.44
C ASN A 68 8.45 -2.99 1.97
N THR A 69 9.36 -3.94 1.77
CA THR A 69 9.81 -4.36 0.44
C THR A 69 9.48 -5.83 0.17
N ASN A 70 9.38 -6.16 -1.12
CA ASN A 70 9.22 -7.53 -1.60
C ASN A 70 10.57 -8.03 -2.12
N ILE A 71 10.98 -9.24 -1.74
CA ILE A 71 12.24 -9.84 -2.15
C ILE A 71 11.95 -11.07 -3.01
N LEU A 72 12.52 -11.08 -4.22
CA LEU A 72 12.49 -12.23 -5.13
C LEU A 72 13.94 -12.55 -5.56
N GLY A 73 14.56 -13.53 -4.94
CA GLY A 73 15.98 -13.80 -5.12
C GLY A 73 16.83 -12.60 -4.71
N GLU A 74 17.58 -12.03 -5.63
CA GLU A 74 18.39 -10.82 -5.42
C GLU A 74 17.64 -9.52 -5.74
N TYR A 75 16.43 -9.63 -6.27
CA TYR A 75 15.61 -8.46 -6.61
C TYR A 75 14.78 -8.02 -5.41
N GLU A 76 15.04 -6.81 -4.94
CA GLU A 76 14.25 -6.12 -3.90
C GLU A 76 13.41 -5.02 -4.55
N SER A 77 12.10 -5.08 -4.37
CA SER A 77 11.15 -4.10 -4.91
C SER A 77 10.28 -3.48 -3.83
N ARG A 78 9.72 -2.33 -4.16
CA ARG A 78 8.79 -1.55 -3.33
C ARG A 78 7.55 -1.23 -4.12
N ASP A 79 6.40 -1.33 -3.47
CA ASP A 79 5.12 -0.95 -4.06
C ASP A 79 4.84 0.55 -3.82
N LEU A 80 4.41 1.22 -4.89
CA LEU A 80 3.74 2.52 -4.85
C LEU A 80 2.31 2.29 -5.35
N TRP A 81 1.31 2.79 -4.62
CA TRP A 81 -0.07 2.48 -4.96
C TRP A 81 -1.04 3.59 -4.61
N SER A 82 -2.20 3.57 -5.27
CA SER A 82 -3.31 4.49 -5.04
C SER A 82 -4.64 3.74 -5.15
N ILE A 83 -5.68 4.29 -4.52
CA ILE A 83 -7.05 3.75 -4.54
C ILE A 83 -7.89 4.66 -5.45
N ALA A 84 -8.67 4.06 -6.37
CA ALA A 84 -9.63 4.78 -7.20
C ALA A 84 -11.09 4.41 -6.90
N TYR A 85 -11.32 3.44 -6.05
CA TYR A 85 -12.64 3.02 -5.58
C TYR A 85 -12.51 2.39 -4.21
N LEU A 86 -13.34 2.80 -3.27
CA LEU A 86 -13.42 2.22 -1.94
C LEU A 86 -14.88 2.24 -1.47
N SER A 87 -15.49 1.06 -1.28
CA SER A 87 -16.90 0.94 -0.91
C SER A 87 -17.17 -0.34 -0.13
N GLU A 88 -18.26 -0.38 0.62
CA GLU A 88 -18.78 -1.62 1.21
C GLU A 88 -19.41 -2.55 0.17
N GLN A 89 -19.73 -2.02 -1.02
CA GLN A 89 -20.23 -2.80 -2.15
C GLN A 89 -19.09 -3.21 -3.08
N PRO A 90 -19.11 -4.42 -3.64
CA PRO A 90 -18.17 -4.84 -4.67
C PRO A 90 -18.20 -3.90 -5.86
N LEU A 91 -17.06 -3.76 -6.55
CA LEU A 91 -17.02 -3.08 -7.84
C LEU A 91 -17.87 -3.88 -8.85
N PRO A 92 -18.76 -3.24 -9.62
CA PRO A 92 -19.53 -3.91 -10.67
C PRO A 92 -18.65 -4.64 -11.68
N ASP A 93 -19.09 -5.80 -12.17
CA ASP A 93 -18.29 -6.68 -13.03
C ASP A 93 -17.82 -5.99 -14.32
N GLU A 94 -18.67 -5.14 -14.94
CA GLU A 94 -18.29 -4.36 -16.12
C GLU A 94 -17.16 -3.37 -15.83
N LYS A 95 -17.14 -2.77 -14.64
CA LYS A 95 -16.06 -1.87 -14.20
C LYS A 95 -14.79 -2.63 -13.86
N ALA A 96 -14.91 -3.82 -13.25
CA ALA A 96 -13.79 -4.70 -13.01
C ALA A 96 -13.14 -5.16 -14.33
N LYS A 97 -13.96 -5.54 -15.33
CA LYS A 97 -13.50 -5.90 -16.67
C LYS A 97 -12.78 -4.73 -17.34
N MET A 98 -13.35 -3.52 -17.28
CA MET A 98 -12.70 -2.31 -17.81
C MET A 98 -11.31 -2.10 -17.21
N LEU A 99 -11.14 -2.28 -15.88
CA LEU A 99 -9.82 -2.16 -15.24
C LEU A 99 -8.82 -3.19 -15.76
N LEU A 100 -9.25 -4.44 -15.98
CA LEU A 100 -8.40 -5.48 -16.58
C LEU A 100 -8.00 -5.14 -18.02
N GLU A 101 -8.93 -4.61 -18.82
CA GLU A 101 -8.64 -4.15 -20.18
C GLU A 101 -7.67 -2.97 -20.20
N LYS A 102 -7.81 -2.01 -19.27
CA LYS A 102 -6.88 -0.89 -19.09
C LYS A 102 -5.46 -1.36 -18.74
N ASN A 103 -5.30 -2.45 -18.00
CA ASN A 103 -3.97 -3.00 -17.67
C ASN A 103 -3.14 -3.31 -18.92
N ALA A 104 -3.77 -3.69 -20.03
CA ALA A 104 -3.07 -3.96 -21.29
C ALA A 104 -2.46 -2.69 -21.92
N SER A 105 -2.91 -1.49 -21.53
CA SER A 105 -2.43 -0.22 -22.08
C SER A 105 -1.36 0.47 -21.23
N TYR A 106 -1.21 0.08 -19.96
CA TYR A 106 -0.20 0.68 -19.08
C TYR A 106 1.18 0.12 -19.35
N LYS A 107 2.18 0.99 -19.29
CA LYS A 107 3.59 0.59 -19.43
C LYS A 107 4.17 0.08 -18.12
N VAL A 108 3.61 0.54 -17.00
CA VAL A 108 4.01 0.16 -15.64
C VAL A 108 2.76 0.06 -14.78
N GLY A 109 2.78 -0.88 -13.83
CA GLY A 109 1.71 -1.06 -12.88
C GLY A 109 0.48 -1.76 -13.44
N SER A 110 -0.45 -2.04 -12.53
CA SER A 110 -1.71 -2.69 -12.85
C SER A 110 -2.78 -2.43 -11.80
N TRP A 111 -4.03 -2.51 -12.22
CA TRP A 111 -5.20 -2.52 -11.35
C TRP A 111 -5.41 -3.90 -10.75
N SER A 112 -5.75 -3.90 -9.49
CA SER A 112 -6.19 -5.10 -8.76
C SER A 112 -7.40 -4.75 -7.89
N LEU A 113 -8.25 -5.75 -7.61
CA LEU A 113 -9.31 -5.63 -6.64
C LEU A 113 -8.81 -6.20 -5.31
N LYS A 114 -8.89 -5.40 -4.27
CA LYS A 114 -8.49 -5.78 -2.91
C LYS A 114 -9.67 -5.65 -1.95
N LYS A 115 -9.57 -6.31 -0.80
CA LYS A 115 -10.54 -6.21 0.27
C LYS A 115 -9.83 -5.77 1.55
N TYR A 116 -10.31 -4.67 2.14
CA TYR A 116 -9.82 -4.12 3.41
C TYR A 116 -10.95 -4.21 4.44
N GLY A 117 -10.90 -5.22 5.29
CA GLY A 117 -12.01 -5.53 6.20
C GLY A 117 -13.30 -5.85 5.43
N SER A 118 -14.35 -5.06 5.65
CA SER A 118 -15.63 -5.17 4.92
C SER A 118 -15.64 -4.42 3.58
N ARG A 119 -14.65 -3.57 3.28
CA ARG A 119 -14.64 -2.71 2.11
C ARG A 119 -13.88 -3.32 0.93
N TYR A 120 -14.39 -3.06 -0.26
CA TYR A 120 -13.78 -3.42 -1.55
C TYR A 120 -13.09 -2.21 -2.14
N ALA A 121 -11.91 -2.42 -2.72
CA ALA A 121 -11.10 -1.37 -3.32
C ALA A 121 -10.60 -1.76 -4.70
N ALA A 122 -10.57 -0.79 -5.62
CA ALA A 122 -9.78 -0.87 -6.83
C ALA A 122 -8.46 -0.12 -6.58
N VAL A 123 -7.35 -0.83 -6.70
CA VAL A 123 -6.02 -0.34 -6.35
C VAL A 123 -5.11 -0.43 -7.55
N PHE A 124 -4.49 0.68 -7.93
CA PHE A 124 -3.40 0.71 -8.90
C PHE A 124 -2.07 0.59 -8.17
N THR A 125 -1.27 -0.40 -8.55
CA THR A 125 0.03 -0.64 -7.91
C THR A 125 1.14 -0.65 -8.96
N VAL A 126 2.24 0.03 -8.68
CA VAL A 126 3.47 0.00 -9.45
C VAL A 126 4.60 -0.48 -8.55
N GLN A 127 5.43 -1.38 -9.04
CA GLN A 127 6.63 -1.84 -8.36
C GLN A 127 7.87 -1.14 -8.92
N VAL A 128 8.75 -0.71 -8.03
CA VAL A 128 10.06 -0.16 -8.38
C VAL A 128 11.16 -0.88 -7.60
N PRO A 129 12.41 -0.93 -8.08
CA PRO A 129 13.52 -1.36 -7.26
C PRO A 129 13.56 -0.56 -5.95
N ALA A 130 13.78 -1.23 -4.82
CA ALA A 130 13.75 -0.56 -3.51
C ALA A 130 14.84 0.52 -3.35
N ASN A 131 15.89 0.46 -4.18
CA ASN A 131 16.97 1.43 -4.28
C ASN A 131 16.87 2.33 -5.52
N ALA A 132 15.67 2.44 -6.13
CA ALA A 132 15.46 3.31 -7.28
C ALA A 132 15.84 4.77 -6.98
N ASP A 133 16.43 5.44 -7.97
CA ASP A 133 16.79 6.84 -7.85
C ASP A 133 15.58 7.78 -7.82
N LYS A 134 15.80 9.03 -7.42
CA LYS A 134 14.74 10.02 -7.30
C LYS A 134 13.99 10.30 -8.61
N LYS A 135 14.62 10.15 -9.78
CA LYS A 135 13.94 10.38 -11.06
C LYS A 135 12.95 9.27 -11.35
N ALA A 136 13.36 8.01 -11.12
CA ALA A 136 12.50 6.85 -11.27
C ALA A 136 11.34 6.89 -10.28
N VAL A 137 11.61 7.15 -8.99
CA VAL A 137 10.57 7.25 -7.95
C VAL A 137 9.58 8.37 -8.27
N ASN A 138 10.06 9.56 -8.64
CA ASN A 138 9.20 10.69 -9.01
C ASN A 138 8.30 10.36 -10.22
N ALA A 139 8.87 9.73 -11.26
CA ALA A 139 8.09 9.35 -12.43
C ALA A 139 6.97 8.35 -12.08
N VAL A 140 7.24 7.41 -11.17
CA VAL A 140 6.24 6.44 -10.71
C VAL A 140 5.21 7.07 -9.79
N ILE A 141 5.59 7.98 -8.88
CA ILE A 141 4.63 8.75 -8.07
C ILE A 141 3.63 9.48 -8.98
N MET A 142 4.13 10.18 -10.01
CA MET A 142 3.26 10.86 -10.97
C MET A 142 2.38 9.89 -11.76
N ALA A 143 2.91 8.74 -12.19
CA ALA A 143 2.12 7.73 -12.90
C ALA A 143 1.00 7.16 -12.03
N VAL A 144 1.28 6.87 -10.75
CA VAL A 144 0.30 6.35 -9.78
C VAL A 144 -0.78 7.39 -9.51
N ALA A 145 -0.39 8.65 -9.25
CA ALA A 145 -1.34 9.72 -8.96
C ALA A 145 -2.27 10.01 -10.15
N LEU A 146 -1.71 10.22 -11.34
CA LEU A 146 -2.49 10.53 -12.55
C LEU A 146 -3.41 9.37 -12.96
N THR A 147 -2.93 8.13 -12.84
CA THR A 147 -3.75 6.95 -13.17
C THR A 147 -4.85 6.74 -12.14
N GLY A 148 -4.54 6.93 -10.85
CA GLY A 148 -5.51 6.86 -9.75
C GLY A 148 -6.64 7.87 -9.95
N ASP A 149 -6.31 9.15 -10.10
CA ASP A 149 -7.25 10.25 -10.30
C ASP A 149 -8.15 10.05 -11.54
N ALA A 150 -7.55 9.71 -12.68
CA ALA A 150 -8.34 9.52 -13.92
C ALA A 150 -9.36 8.39 -13.77
N VAL A 151 -8.98 7.28 -13.11
CA VAL A 151 -9.88 6.13 -12.91
C VAL A 151 -10.86 6.38 -11.77
N GLU A 152 -10.49 7.07 -10.70
CA GLU A 152 -11.44 7.49 -9.67
C GLU A 152 -12.56 8.34 -10.28
N LYS A 153 -12.21 9.35 -11.10
CA LYS A 153 -13.18 10.17 -11.81
C LYS A 153 -14.12 9.32 -12.69
N GLU A 154 -13.59 8.34 -13.41
CA GLU A 154 -14.37 7.45 -14.28
C GLU A 154 -15.28 6.48 -13.49
N LEU A 155 -14.82 5.97 -12.37
CA LEU A 155 -15.56 5.01 -11.56
C LEU A 155 -16.64 5.66 -10.69
N THR A 156 -16.34 6.83 -10.12
CA THR A 156 -17.14 7.45 -9.05
C THR A 156 -17.68 8.81 -9.42
N GLY A 157 -17.04 9.55 -10.30
CA GLY A 157 -17.32 10.96 -10.60
C GLY A 157 -16.96 11.91 -9.46
N LYS A 158 -16.27 11.42 -8.41
CA LYS A 158 -15.92 12.16 -7.20
C LYS A 158 -14.42 12.40 -7.12
N ASP A 159 -14.01 13.18 -6.13
CA ASP A 159 -12.65 13.49 -5.72
C ASP A 159 -12.54 13.20 -4.19
N ASP A 160 -12.62 11.92 -3.84
CA ASP A 160 -12.69 11.46 -2.45
C ASP A 160 -11.34 10.86 -1.97
N MET A 161 -10.35 10.67 -2.90
CA MET A 161 -9.07 9.99 -2.63
C MET A 161 -7.86 10.91 -2.63
#